data_ec33ebd1464c382e6a7769064895f380
#
_entry.id   ec33ebd1464c382e6a7769064895f380
#
_cell.length_a   1.000
_cell.length_b   1.000
_cell.length_c   1.000
_cell.angle_alpha   90.00
_cell.angle_beta   90.00
_cell.angle_gamma   90.00
#
_symmetry.space_group_name_H-M   'P 1'
#
loop_
_entity.id
_entity.type
_entity.pdbx_description
1 polymer ?
#
loop_
_entity_poly.entity_id
_entity_poly.type
_entity_poly.pdbx_seq_one_letter_code
_entity_poly.pdbx_strand_id
1 'polypeptide(L)'
;MNINQIWFQVLLIFGVCVLSQATQAQVFEIKNASKRYDVKITTSCTDRSCDGQANIDLYLKGTAQRFQRFSSAELTMDLDETDKPSVNVVQLYGEQSALIFADFNFDGSEDVAIRNGNYGAYGGPTYDVYVFHRTKSKFVVSQELSALTHENLGMFEVDPKQKRILTFNKS
;
A
#
# COMPACT_ATOMS: atom_id res chain seq x y z
N MET A 1 19.80 69.10 37.99
CA MET A 1 19.81 68.96 36.54
C MET A 1 19.76 67.50 36.20
N ASN A 2 18.56 67.01 35.80
CA ASN A 2 18.22 65.58 35.72
C ASN A 2 18.58 65.05 34.36
N ILE A 3 19.33 63.97 34.33
CA ILE A 3 19.64 63.21 33.13
C ILE A 3 18.76 61.97 33.15
N ASN A 4 17.78 61.91 32.26
CA ASN A 4 16.91 60.78 32.06
C ASN A 4 17.68 59.61 31.42
N GLN A 5 17.72 58.46 32.14
CA GLN A 5 18.17 57.19 31.59
C GLN A 5 17.03 56.55 30.80
N ILE A 6 17.20 56.46 29.48
CA ILE A 6 16.32 55.71 28.59
C ILE A 6 16.82 54.27 28.57
N TRP A 7 16.03 53.39 29.16
CA TRP A 7 16.26 51.92 29.06
C TRP A 7 15.74 51.44 27.71
N PHE A 8 16.66 51.04 26.83
CA PHE A 8 16.32 50.27 25.62
C PHE A 8 16.12 48.82 26.01
N GLN A 9 14.88 48.34 26.07
CA GLN A 9 14.59 46.91 26.12
C GLN A 9 14.70 46.34 24.70
N VAL A 10 15.75 45.57 24.44
CA VAL A 10 15.88 44.76 23.24
C VAL A 10 15.07 43.48 23.43
N LEU A 11 13.87 43.42 22.83
CA LEU A 11 13.09 42.20 22.74
C LEU A 11 13.73 41.26 21.72
N LEU A 12 14.48 40.24 22.21
CA LEU A 12 14.97 39.13 21.42
C LEU A 12 13.79 38.21 21.12
N ILE A 13 13.19 38.36 19.94
CA ILE A 13 12.19 37.41 19.42
C ILE A 13 12.96 36.19 18.92
N PHE A 14 13.03 35.16 19.74
CA PHE A 14 13.46 33.83 19.31
C PHE A 14 12.38 33.23 18.39
N GLY A 15 12.56 33.43 17.09
CA GLY A 15 11.76 32.72 16.08
C GLY A 15 12.08 31.24 16.13
N VAL A 16 11.20 30.43 16.72
CA VAL A 16 11.28 28.96 16.63
C VAL A 16 10.93 28.60 15.18
N CYS A 17 11.95 28.41 14.34
CA CYS A 17 11.78 27.78 13.04
C CYS A 17 11.39 26.32 13.27
N VAL A 18 10.10 26.00 13.21
CA VAL A 18 9.62 24.62 13.13
C VAL A 18 9.99 24.13 11.74
N LEU A 19 11.11 23.41 11.64
CA LEU A 19 11.48 22.67 10.44
C LEU A 19 10.45 21.55 10.26
N SER A 20 9.45 21.78 9.43
CA SER A 20 8.58 20.71 8.95
C SER A 20 9.47 19.74 8.18
N GLN A 21 9.77 18.58 8.75
CA GLN A 21 10.40 17.50 8.01
C GLN A 21 9.37 17.01 6.99
N ALA A 22 9.53 17.43 5.75
CA ALA A 22 8.79 16.84 4.65
C ALA A 22 9.22 15.38 4.55
N THR A 23 8.33 14.44 4.87
CA THR A 23 8.55 13.02 4.62
C THR A 23 8.75 12.83 3.12
N GLN A 24 9.97 12.48 2.74
CA GLN A 24 10.30 12.28 1.34
C GLN A 24 9.70 10.95 0.87
N ALA A 25 8.93 10.97 -0.22
CA ALA A 25 8.40 9.75 -0.80
C ALA A 25 9.55 8.84 -1.25
N GLN A 26 9.50 7.58 -0.83
CA GLN A 26 10.44 6.54 -1.22
C GLN A 26 9.88 5.73 -2.38
N VAL A 27 10.78 5.11 -3.14
CA VAL A 27 10.46 4.35 -4.33
C VAL A 27 11.01 2.95 -4.20
N PHE A 28 10.15 1.94 -4.28
CA PHE A 28 10.49 0.52 -4.23
C PHE A 28 10.23 -0.12 -5.58
N GLU A 29 11.28 -0.68 -6.19
CA GLU A 29 11.16 -1.46 -7.43
C GLU A 29 11.19 -2.93 -7.11
N ILE A 30 10.10 -3.62 -7.42
CA ILE A 30 9.91 -5.05 -7.17
C ILE A 30 9.93 -5.78 -8.49
N LYS A 31 11.08 -6.37 -8.81
CA LYS A 31 11.21 -7.21 -9.99
C LYS A 31 10.59 -8.57 -9.73
N ASN A 32 9.89 -9.09 -10.73
CA ASN A 32 9.18 -10.36 -10.64
C ASN A 32 8.13 -10.38 -9.50
N ALA A 33 7.43 -9.27 -9.28
CA ALA A 33 6.35 -9.20 -8.30
C ALA A 33 5.28 -10.27 -8.56
N SER A 34 5.07 -10.61 -9.83
CA SER A 34 4.20 -11.71 -10.26
C SER A 34 4.81 -12.47 -11.44
N LYS A 35 4.05 -13.41 -12.03
CA LYS A 35 4.48 -14.11 -13.25
C LYS A 35 4.61 -13.16 -14.44
N ARG A 36 3.79 -12.10 -14.50
CA ARG A 36 3.68 -11.19 -15.65
C ARG A 36 4.17 -9.78 -15.39
N TYR A 37 4.24 -9.34 -14.13
CA TYR A 37 4.45 -7.95 -13.78
C TYR A 37 5.66 -7.70 -12.90
N ASP A 38 6.34 -6.61 -13.20
CA ASP A 38 7.20 -5.86 -12.30
C ASP A 38 6.38 -4.72 -11.71
N VAL A 39 6.71 -4.27 -10.49
CA VAL A 39 5.99 -3.23 -9.77
C VAL A 39 6.93 -2.15 -9.29
N LYS A 40 6.43 -0.92 -9.28
CA LYS A 40 7.05 0.22 -8.62
C LYS A 40 6.05 0.83 -7.64
N ILE A 41 6.40 0.84 -6.36
CA ILE A 41 5.62 1.48 -5.30
C ILE A 41 6.29 2.81 -4.94
N THR A 42 5.50 3.87 -4.86
CA THR A 42 5.95 5.18 -4.37
C THR A 42 5.09 5.55 -3.17
N THR A 43 5.69 5.65 -1.99
CA THR A 43 5.00 5.95 -0.72
C THR A 43 5.97 6.61 0.26
N SER A 44 5.45 7.11 1.39
CA SER A 44 6.27 7.63 2.48
C SER A 44 6.51 6.56 3.53
N CYS A 45 7.74 6.48 4.04
CA CYS A 45 8.08 5.54 5.10
C CYS A 45 8.80 6.25 6.25
N THR A 46 8.61 5.74 7.45
CA THR A 46 9.40 6.09 8.63
C THR A 46 10.03 4.80 9.14
N ASP A 47 11.34 4.78 9.24
CA ASP A 47 12.11 3.57 9.49
C ASP A 47 11.76 2.48 8.45
N ARG A 48 11.26 1.33 8.89
CA ARG A 48 10.84 0.22 8.01
C ARG A 48 9.33 0.08 7.85
N SER A 49 8.55 1.02 8.33
CA SER A 49 7.10 1.02 8.16
C SER A 49 6.67 2.14 7.22
N CYS A 50 5.87 1.79 6.24
CA CYS A 50 5.36 2.70 5.23
C CYS A 50 3.84 2.77 5.35
N ASP A 51 3.32 3.96 5.62
CA ASP A 51 1.89 4.19 5.81
C ASP A 51 1.41 5.42 5.04
N GLY A 52 0.15 5.36 4.60
CA GLY A 52 -0.53 6.48 3.96
C GLY A 52 -0.65 6.36 2.45
N GLN A 53 -0.67 7.48 1.76
CA GLN A 53 -0.89 7.51 0.32
C GLN A 53 0.25 6.86 -0.45
N ALA A 54 -0.12 6.04 -1.45
CA ALA A 54 0.82 5.38 -2.32
C ALA A 54 0.36 5.38 -3.78
N ASN A 55 1.34 5.38 -4.70
CA ASN A 55 1.12 5.06 -6.10
C ASN A 55 1.80 3.74 -6.42
N ILE A 56 1.07 2.87 -7.11
CA ILE A 56 1.52 1.55 -7.52
C ILE A 56 1.49 1.48 -9.05
N ASP A 57 2.66 1.44 -9.65
CA ASP A 57 2.81 1.32 -11.11
C ASP A 57 3.14 -0.12 -11.48
N LEU A 58 2.32 -0.72 -12.34
CA LEU A 58 2.59 -2.02 -12.96
C LEU A 58 3.28 -1.86 -14.30
N TYR A 59 4.25 -2.73 -14.56
CA TYR A 59 4.95 -2.86 -15.82
C TYR A 59 4.90 -4.31 -16.27
N LEU A 60 4.68 -4.57 -17.55
CA LEU A 60 4.91 -5.91 -18.10
C LEU A 60 6.40 -6.23 -18.00
N LYS A 61 6.72 -7.45 -17.58
CA LYS A 61 8.13 -7.89 -17.46
C LYS A 61 8.93 -7.63 -18.73
N GLY A 62 10.12 -7.10 -18.55
CA GLY A 62 11.03 -6.81 -19.65
C GLY A 62 10.66 -5.56 -20.46
N THR A 63 9.66 -4.77 -20.01
CA THR A 63 9.30 -3.50 -20.64
C THR A 63 9.50 -2.32 -19.69
N ALA A 64 9.80 -1.15 -20.25
CA ALA A 64 9.85 0.12 -19.52
C ALA A 64 8.51 0.87 -19.57
N GLN A 65 7.57 0.40 -20.37
CA GLN A 65 6.27 1.04 -20.50
C GLN A 65 5.34 0.65 -19.35
N ARG A 66 4.87 1.66 -18.61
CA ARG A 66 3.88 1.44 -17.55
C ARG A 66 2.59 0.90 -18.15
N PHE A 67 2.17 -0.27 -17.63
CA PHE A 67 0.92 -0.93 -18.03
C PHE A 67 -0.28 -0.24 -17.38
N GLN A 68 -0.27 -0.08 -16.06
CA GLN A 68 -1.34 0.59 -15.31
C GLN A 68 -0.81 1.20 -14.02
N ARG A 69 -1.42 2.30 -13.57
CA ARG A 69 -1.21 2.90 -12.26
C ARG A 69 -2.44 2.72 -11.40
N PHE A 70 -2.20 2.41 -10.13
CA PHE A 70 -3.19 2.43 -9.07
C PHE A 70 -2.76 3.43 -8.00
N SER A 71 -3.72 3.85 -7.18
CA SER A 71 -3.47 4.65 -5.99
C SER A 71 -4.16 4.01 -4.80
N SER A 72 -3.45 3.88 -3.70
CA SER A 72 -4.01 3.54 -2.39
C SER A 72 -4.04 4.79 -1.54
N ALA A 73 -5.13 5.04 -0.83
CA ALA A 73 -5.24 6.15 0.11
C ALA A 73 -4.49 5.85 1.42
N GLU A 74 -4.47 4.57 1.81
CA GLU A 74 -3.90 4.10 3.07
C GLU A 74 -3.16 2.77 2.89
N LEU A 75 -2.11 2.80 2.07
CA LEU A 75 -1.20 1.66 1.98
C LEU A 75 -0.50 1.49 3.33
N THR A 76 -0.50 0.28 3.88
CA THR A 76 0.36 -0.11 5.00
C THR A 76 1.27 -1.22 4.53
N MET A 77 2.58 -1.06 4.75
CA MET A 77 3.60 -1.96 4.24
C MET A 77 4.83 -1.92 5.14
N ASP A 78 5.28 -3.09 5.58
CA ASP A 78 6.54 -3.22 6.30
C ASP A 78 7.64 -3.71 5.36
N LEU A 79 8.87 -3.25 5.63
CA LEU A 79 10.05 -3.64 4.90
C LEU A 79 10.80 -4.72 5.69
N ASP A 80 11.34 -5.70 4.97
CA ASP A 80 12.19 -6.72 5.55
C ASP A 80 13.57 -6.17 5.99
N GLU A 81 14.44 -7.04 6.48
CA GLU A 81 15.79 -6.68 6.93
C GLU A 81 16.68 -6.12 5.80
N THR A 82 16.28 -6.29 4.55
CA THR A 82 16.99 -5.79 3.36
C THR A 82 16.32 -4.55 2.75
N ASP A 83 15.42 -3.91 3.51
CA ASP A 83 14.63 -2.73 3.12
C ASP A 83 13.75 -2.98 1.86
N LYS A 84 13.20 -4.19 1.75
CA LYS A 84 12.32 -4.58 0.65
C LYS A 84 10.93 -4.94 1.14
N PRO A 85 9.87 -4.55 0.41
CA PRO A 85 8.52 -4.99 0.70
C PRO A 85 8.30 -6.44 0.26
N SER A 86 7.54 -7.20 1.06
CA SER A 86 7.04 -8.50 0.66
C SER A 86 5.91 -8.39 -0.35
N VAL A 87 5.75 -9.44 -1.19
CA VAL A 87 4.62 -9.59 -2.10
C VAL A 87 4.08 -11.02 -2.04
N ASN A 88 2.79 -11.19 -2.27
CA ASN A 88 2.11 -12.49 -2.36
C ASN A 88 2.13 -13.32 -1.06
N VAL A 89 2.36 -12.71 0.09
CA VAL A 89 2.23 -13.37 1.39
C VAL A 89 0.81 -13.13 1.92
N VAL A 90 0.12 -14.22 2.26
CA VAL A 90 -1.19 -14.20 2.92
C VAL A 90 -1.13 -15.22 4.05
N GLN A 91 -1.05 -14.75 5.28
CA GLN A 91 -1.03 -15.60 6.47
C GLN A 91 -2.16 -15.20 7.42
N LEU A 92 -2.93 -16.18 7.84
CA LEU A 92 -3.92 -15.96 8.90
C LEU A 92 -3.18 -15.63 10.21
N TYR A 93 -3.56 -14.51 10.84
CA TYR A 93 -2.90 -13.97 12.04
C TYR A 93 -1.40 -13.65 11.89
N GLY A 94 -0.93 -13.51 10.66
CA GLY A 94 0.46 -13.23 10.34
C GLY A 94 0.60 -12.12 9.31
N GLU A 95 1.71 -12.16 8.60
CA GLU A 95 2.01 -11.18 7.55
C GLU A 95 1.03 -11.28 6.38
N GLN A 96 0.57 -10.12 5.94
CA GLN A 96 -0.17 -9.95 4.69
C GLN A 96 0.49 -8.84 3.87
N SER A 97 1.04 -9.22 2.73
CA SER A 97 1.73 -8.28 1.84
C SER A 97 0.80 -7.18 1.35
N ALA A 98 1.38 -6.00 1.11
CA ALA A 98 0.64 -4.86 0.54
C ALA A 98 0.15 -5.12 -0.89
N LEU A 99 0.81 -6.03 -1.62
CA LEU A 99 0.44 -6.46 -2.97
C LEU A 99 0.35 -7.98 -3.05
N ILE A 100 -0.76 -8.47 -3.60
CA ILE A 100 -1.02 -9.90 -3.77
C ILE A 100 -1.54 -10.13 -5.18
N PHE A 101 -0.90 -11.04 -5.91
CA PHE A 101 -1.30 -11.43 -7.27
C PHE A 101 -1.79 -12.87 -7.27
N ALA A 102 -2.99 -13.09 -7.78
CA ALA A 102 -3.57 -14.40 -8.02
C ALA A 102 -4.71 -14.31 -9.04
N ASP A 103 -5.25 -15.43 -9.46
CA ASP A 103 -6.48 -15.49 -10.25
C ASP A 103 -7.67 -15.59 -9.27
N PHE A 104 -8.17 -14.43 -8.84
CA PHE A 104 -9.20 -14.33 -7.80
C PHE A 104 -10.59 -14.71 -8.28
N ASN A 105 -10.86 -14.56 -9.59
CA ASN A 105 -12.15 -14.86 -10.22
C ASN A 105 -12.16 -16.16 -11.02
N PHE A 106 -11.04 -16.90 -11.02
CA PHE A 106 -10.85 -18.19 -11.71
C PHE A 106 -11.07 -18.14 -13.23
N ASP A 107 -10.76 -17.00 -13.85
CA ASP A 107 -10.88 -16.81 -15.30
C ASP A 107 -9.58 -17.15 -16.06
N GLY A 108 -8.51 -17.51 -15.36
CA GLY A 108 -7.20 -17.83 -15.91
C GLY A 108 -6.33 -16.60 -16.18
N SER A 109 -6.76 -15.43 -15.77
CA SER A 109 -5.94 -14.21 -15.78
C SER A 109 -5.40 -13.93 -14.37
N GLU A 110 -4.26 -13.27 -14.29
CA GLU A 110 -3.71 -12.84 -13.02
C GLU A 110 -4.34 -11.50 -12.63
N ASP A 111 -4.91 -11.44 -11.44
CA ASP A 111 -5.52 -10.28 -10.81
C ASP A 111 -4.56 -9.67 -9.78
N VAL A 112 -4.92 -8.53 -9.19
CA VAL A 112 -4.11 -7.87 -8.15
C VAL A 112 -4.97 -7.34 -7.02
N ALA A 113 -4.56 -7.61 -5.78
CA ALA A 113 -5.09 -6.97 -4.58
C ALA A 113 -4.06 -5.99 -4.03
N ILE A 114 -4.50 -4.80 -3.68
CA ILE A 114 -3.68 -3.70 -3.16
C ILE A 114 -4.22 -3.30 -1.80
N ARG A 115 -3.39 -3.36 -0.76
CA ARG A 115 -3.78 -2.96 0.58
C ARG A 115 -4.22 -1.50 0.63
N ASN A 116 -5.36 -1.25 1.26
CA ASN A 116 -5.95 0.08 1.40
C ASN A 116 -6.63 0.18 2.77
N GLY A 117 -5.82 0.41 3.81
CA GLY A 117 -6.27 0.57 5.19
C GLY A 117 -6.37 -0.71 6.01
N ASN A 118 -6.90 -0.54 7.23
CA ASN A 118 -7.09 -1.58 8.23
C ASN A 118 -8.53 -1.55 8.77
N TYR A 119 -9.50 -1.57 7.87
CA TYR A 119 -10.94 -1.45 8.17
C TYR A 119 -11.68 -2.78 8.19
N GLY A 120 -10.95 -3.89 8.08
CA GLY A 120 -11.50 -5.24 8.14
C GLY A 120 -11.92 -5.64 9.55
N ALA A 121 -12.45 -6.84 9.69
CA ALA A 121 -12.85 -7.38 10.99
C ALA A 121 -11.68 -7.30 11.98
N TYR A 122 -11.97 -6.84 13.20
CA TYR A 122 -10.98 -6.62 14.27
C TYR A 122 -9.80 -5.70 13.91
N GLY A 123 -9.98 -4.75 12.98
CA GLY A 123 -8.92 -3.87 12.50
C GLY A 123 -7.92 -4.58 11.56
N GLY A 124 -8.34 -5.66 10.95
CA GLY A 124 -7.53 -6.38 9.97
C GLY A 124 -7.34 -5.58 8.68
N PRO A 125 -6.32 -5.96 7.87
CA PRO A 125 -6.04 -5.28 6.62
C PRO A 125 -7.20 -5.37 5.64
N THR A 126 -7.44 -4.31 4.88
CA THR A 126 -8.40 -4.25 3.79
C THR A 126 -7.69 -4.09 2.46
N TYR A 127 -8.31 -4.58 1.39
CA TYR A 127 -7.73 -4.55 0.05
C TYR A 127 -8.73 -4.09 -0.98
N ASP A 128 -8.26 -3.25 -1.90
CA ASP A 128 -8.92 -3.05 -3.18
C ASP A 128 -8.49 -4.17 -4.12
N VAL A 129 -9.44 -5.01 -4.51
CA VAL A 129 -9.19 -6.14 -5.41
C VAL A 129 -9.56 -5.74 -6.83
N TYR A 130 -8.62 -5.89 -7.74
CA TYR A 130 -8.77 -5.56 -9.15
C TYR A 130 -8.66 -6.83 -9.99
N VAL A 131 -9.66 -7.09 -10.83
CA VAL A 131 -9.65 -8.20 -11.78
C VAL A 131 -9.24 -7.74 -13.16
N PHE A 132 -8.48 -8.58 -13.88
CA PHE A 132 -8.05 -8.27 -15.22
C PHE A 132 -9.17 -8.44 -16.24
N HIS A 133 -9.63 -7.34 -16.81
CA HIS A 133 -10.69 -7.35 -17.80
C HIS A 133 -10.10 -7.51 -19.22
N ARG A 134 -10.18 -8.71 -19.78
CA ARG A 134 -9.54 -9.07 -21.07
C ARG A 134 -9.89 -8.15 -22.21
N THR A 135 -11.19 -7.86 -22.41
CA THR A 135 -11.65 -7.01 -23.53
C THR A 135 -11.17 -5.57 -23.41
N LYS A 136 -11.06 -5.04 -22.15
CA LYS A 136 -10.55 -3.70 -21.91
C LYS A 136 -9.03 -3.65 -21.77
N SER A 137 -8.37 -4.81 -21.75
CA SER A 137 -6.92 -4.97 -21.53
C SER A 137 -6.41 -4.16 -20.32
N LYS A 138 -7.15 -4.17 -19.21
CA LYS A 138 -6.81 -3.43 -17.98
C LYS A 138 -7.43 -4.09 -16.76
N PHE A 139 -6.88 -3.78 -15.60
CA PHE A 139 -7.47 -4.10 -14.32
C PHE A 139 -8.64 -3.17 -14.00
N VAL A 140 -9.71 -3.74 -13.46
CA VAL A 140 -10.90 -3.02 -12.99
C VAL A 140 -11.23 -3.48 -11.57
N VAL A 141 -11.66 -2.57 -10.71
CA VAL A 141 -12.01 -2.90 -9.32
C VAL A 141 -13.18 -3.89 -9.29
N SER A 142 -13.06 -4.92 -8.45
CA SER A 142 -14.14 -5.82 -8.07
C SER A 142 -14.66 -5.42 -6.69
N GLN A 143 -15.83 -4.80 -6.63
CA GLN A 143 -16.45 -4.41 -5.36
C GLN A 143 -16.75 -5.63 -4.49
N GLU A 144 -17.21 -6.72 -5.11
CA GLU A 144 -17.55 -7.97 -4.43
C GLU A 144 -16.33 -8.60 -3.74
N LEU A 145 -15.21 -8.75 -4.46
CA LEU A 145 -13.99 -9.31 -3.89
C LEU A 145 -13.34 -8.37 -2.86
N SER A 146 -13.41 -7.06 -3.08
CA SER A 146 -12.93 -6.10 -2.09
C SER A 146 -13.75 -6.16 -0.80
N ALA A 147 -15.08 -6.30 -0.89
CA ALA A 147 -15.95 -6.42 0.27
C ALA A 147 -15.57 -7.62 1.16
N LEU A 148 -15.15 -8.74 0.59
CA LEU A 148 -14.71 -9.90 1.36
C LEU A 148 -13.57 -9.57 2.32
N THR A 149 -12.66 -8.67 1.95
CA THR A 149 -11.54 -8.27 2.81
C THR A 149 -11.99 -7.38 3.97
N HIS A 150 -13.07 -6.60 3.78
CA HIS A 150 -13.66 -5.76 4.82
C HIS A 150 -14.49 -6.57 5.83
N GLU A 151 -15.15 -7.61 5.37
CA GLU A 151 -16.03 -8.44 6.18
C GLU A 151 -15.27 -9.53 6.97
N ASN A 152 -14.02 -9.80 6.62
CA ASN A 152 -13.21 -10.88 7.17
C ASN A 152 -11.87 -10.37 7.74
N LEU A 153 -10.97 -11.28 8.12
CA LEU A 153 -9.66 -10.98 8.72
C LEU A 153 -8.59 -10.72 7.64
N GLY A 154 -8.88 -9.77 6.77
CA GLY A 154 -7.95 -9.37 5.70
C GLY A 154 -8.12 -10.14 4.41
N MET A 155 -7.01 -10.34 3.69
CA MET A 155 -7.05 -11.00 2.39
C MET A 155 -7.45 -12.47 2.51
N PHE A 156 -8.26 -12.92 1.60
CA PHE A 156 -8.66 -14.30 1.44
C PHE A 156 -7.60 -15.12 0.67
N GLU A 157 -7.62 -16.43 0.84
CA GLU A 157 -6.87 -17.36 0.02
C GLU A 157 -7.72 -17.89 -1.13
N VAL A 158 -7.06 -18.29 -2.22
CA VAL A 158 -7.70 -18.94 -3.36
C VAL A 158 -7.27 -20.40 -3.46
N ASP A 159 -8.23 -21.30 -3.66
CA ASP A 159 -7.99 -22.68 -4.04
C ASP A 159 -8.27 -22.86 -5.54
N PRO A 160 -7.25 -22.78 -6.39
CA PRO A 160 -7.44 -22.85 -7.84
C PRO A 160 -7.92 -24.22 -8.34
N LYS A 161 -7.70 -25.29 -7.56
CA LYS A 161 -8.14 -26.64 -7.93
C LYS A 161 -9.65 -26.78 -7.75
N GLN A 162 -10.18 -26.25 -6.68
CA GLN A 162 -11.61 -26.32 -6.36
C GLN A 162 -12.37 -25.08 -6.81
N LYS A 163 -11.67 -24.07 -7.36
CA LYS A 163 -12.22 -22.77 -7.78
C LYS A 163 -13.05 -22.12 -6.68
N ARG A 164 -12.48 -22.00 -5.50
CA ARG A 164 -13.15 -21.39 -4.35
C ARG A 164 -12.24 -20.40 -3.63
N ILE A 165 -12.87 -19.44 -2.96
CA ILE A 165 -12.27 -18.49 -2.06
C ILE A 165 -12.43 -18.99 -0.63
N LEU A 166 -11.36 -18.85 0.17
CA LEU A 166 -11.33 -19.17 1.58
C LEU A 166 -11.12 -17.87 2.36
N THR A 167 -12.14 -17.47 3.11
CA THR A 167 -12.08 -16.30 3.99
C THR A 167 -11.79 -16.73 5.42
N PHE A 168 -11.17 -15.85 6.20
CA PHE A 168 -10.83 -16.10 7.59
C PHE A 168 -11.69 -15.23 8.49
N ASN A 169 -12.35 -15.85 9.46
CA ASN A 169 -13.18 -15.13 10.42
C ASN A 169 -12.91 -15.67 11.83
N LYS A 170 -13.12 -14.83 12.85
CA LYS A 170 -12.99 -15.26 14.23
C LYS A 170 -14.40 -15.63 14.74
N SER A 171 -14.55 -16.88 15.14
CA SER A 171 -15.75 -17.39 15.83
C SER A 171 -15.71 -17.09 17.32
#